data_d779f16199fcd9b7aaa24c93015697e1
#
_entry.id   d779f16199fcd9b7aaa24c93015697e1
#
_cell.length_a   1.000
_cell.length_b   1.000
_cell.length_c   1.000
_cell.angle_alpha   90.00
_cell.angle_beta   90.00
_cell.angle_gamma   90.00
#
_symmetry.space_group_name_H-M   'P 1'
#
loop_
_entity.id
_entity.type
_entity.pdbx_description
1 polymer ?
#
loop_
_entity_poly.entity_id
_entity_poly.type
_entity_poly.pdbx_seq_one_letter_code
_entity_poly.pdbx_strand_id
1 'polypeptide(L)'
;YKNTFDKLNKWCEKHNVHLLMFRGNHDDPEYFDGETVNLPYVKAIPDYSIVMTKHGNVLCIGGATSVDRTWRLQEEKRINRFKHKTSLKKKLYWDNEAVINNPHLEQELIKEDIKIDIVATHTRPTLYHKDSTPSGENWFDVDKELKNDVQKDANILNDVLTLLLDKRDEGQCLFWYHGHYHYYSIHHNKEMDLVYISLDNDRISLTKHNKDEILNMDEDWCTLDLSFAP
;
A
#
# COMPACT_ATOMS: atom_id res chain seq x y z
N TYR A 1 17.53 -9.50 -3.56
CA TYR A 1 16.51 -9.39 -2.49
C TYR A 1 16.99 -10.00 -1.17
N LYS A 2 17.42 -11.29 -1.10
CA LYS A 2 17.79 -11.93 0.18
C LYS A 2 18.77 -11.11 1.01
N ASN A 3 19.88 -10.64 0.44
CA ASN A 3 20.87 -9.80 1.13
C ASN A 3 20.27 -8.46 1.63
N THR A 4 19.28 -7.90 0.94
CA THR A 4 18.60 -6.67 1.34
C THR A 4 17.73 -6.91 2.56
N PHE A 5 16.92 -7.95 2.54
CA PHE A 5 16.06 -8.31 3.68
C PHE A 5 16.87 -8.72 4.92
N ASP A 6 17.99 -9.44 4.75
CA ASP A 6 18.90 -9.77 5.85
C ASP A 6 19.50 -8.52 6.51
N LYS A 7 19.90 -7.53 5.71
CA LYS A 7 20.41 -6.24 6.23
C LYS A 7 19.32 -5.47 6.97
N LEU A 8 18.12 -5.42 6.40
CA LEU A 8 16.98 -4.76 7.00
C LEU A 8 16.58 -5.42 8.31
N ASN A 9 16.56 -6.76 8.35
CA ASN A 9 16.27 -7.51 9.57
C ASN A 9 17.26 -7.20 10.70
N LYS A 10 18.57 -7.14 10.39
CA LYS A 10 19.60 -6.77 11.39
C LYS A 10 19.42 -5.32 11.88
N TRP A 11 19.03 -4.42 11.00
CA TRP A 11 18.74 -3.05 11.40
C TRP A 11 17.53 -2.99 12.33
N CYS A 12 16.44 -3.68 11.98
CA CYS A 12 15.22 -3.77 12.79
C CYS A 12 15.50 -4.39 14.16
N GLU A 13 16.28 -5.47 14.21
CA GLU A 13 16.75 -6.11 15.44
C GLU A 13 17.50 -5.13 16.35
N LYS A 14 18.49 -4.43 15.78
CA LYS A 14 19.28 -3.42 16.52
C LYS A 14 18.44 -2.33 17.15
N HIS A 15 17.34 -1.95 16.49
CA HIS A 15 16.45 -0.88 16.96
C HIS A 15 15.20 -1.40 17.69
N ASN A 16 15.08 -2.71 17.89
CA ASN A 16 13.91 -3.36 18.49
C ASN A 16 12.58 -2.97 17.81
N VAL A 17 12.58 -2.98 16.47
CA VAL A 17 11.44 -2.63 15.62
C VAL A 17 11.02 -3.84 14.80
N HIS A 18 9.73 -4.13 14.71
CA HIS A 18 9.19 -5.11 13.78
C HIS A 18 8.63 -4.39 12.55
N LEU A 19 9.07 -4.83 11.37
CA LEU A 19 8.64 -4.30 10.09
C LEU A 19 7.75 -5.32 9.38
N LEU A 20 6.50 -4.96 9.15
CA LEU A 20 5.59 -5.68 8.29
C LEU A 20 5.46 -4.91 6.98
N MET A 21 5.64 -5.58 5.85
CA MET A 21 5.59 -4.99 4.52
C MET A 21 4.50 -5.66 3.72
N PHE A 22 3.66 -4.90 3.06
CA PHE A 22 2.80 -5.37 1.98
C PHE A 22 3.25 -4.76 0.65
N ARG A 23 2.92 -5.43 -0.44
CA ARG A 23 3.47 -5.12 -1.76
C ARG A 23 2.95 -3.78 -2.33
N GLY A 24 3.82 -3.06 -3.02
CA GLY A 24 3.45 -2.01 -3.95
C GLY A 24 3.50 -2.51 -5.41
N ASN A 25 3.34 -1.59 -6.36
CA ASN A 25 3.42 -1.89 -7.80
C ASN A 25 4.86 -2.06 -8.33
N HIS A 26 5.87 -1.77 -7.51
CA HIS A 26 7.28 -1.96 -7.84
C HIS A 26 7.88 -3.22 -7.23
N ASP A 27 7.09 -3.93 -6.43
CA ASP A 27 7.53 -5.12 -5.74
C ASP A 27 7.22 -6.38 -6.54
N ASP A 28 8.08 -7.39 -6.40
CA ASP A 28 7.80 -8.72 -6.92
C ASP A 28 6.76 -9.41 -6.03
N PRO A 29 5.54 -9.68 -6.51
CA PRO A 29 4.48 -10.24 -5.68
C PRO A 29 4.81 -11.60 -5.06
N GLU A 30 5.74 -12.36 -5.63
CA GLU A 30 6.16 -13.67 -5.11
C GLU A 30 6.82 -13.59 -3.74
N TYR A 31 7.31 -12.42 -3.32
CA TYR A 31 7.90 -12.24 -1.99
C TYR A 31 6.87 -11.98 -0.89
N PHE A 32 5.61 -11.72 -1.25
CA PHE A 32 4.55 -11.32 -0.32
C PHE A 32 3.53 -12.44 -0.07
N ASP A 33 4.02 -13.67 0.05
CA ASP A 33 3.25 -14.88 0.36
C ASP A 33 3.15 -15.17 1.88
N GLY A 34 3.85 -14.39 2.70
CA GLY A 34 3.95 -14.57 4.16
C GLY A 34 5.02 -15.58 4.60
N GLU A 35 5.64 -16.30 3.66
CA GLU A 35 6.60 -17.39 3.88
C GLU A 35 8.01 -17.04 3.38
N THR A 36 8.09 -16.52 2.14
CA THR A 36 9.38 -16.25 1.44
C THR A 36 10.23 -15.21 2.16
N VAL A 37 9.60 -14.18 2.73
CA VAL A 37 10.25 -13.18 3.59
C VAL A 37 9.58 -13.23 4.96
N ASN A 38 10.04 -14.13 5.80
CA ASN A 38 9.54 -14.34 7.15
C ASN A 38 10.74 -14.42 8.13
N LEU A 39 11.32 -13.26 8.41
CA LEU A 39 12.46 -13.11 9.31
C LEU A 39 12.00 -12.63 10.69
N PRO A 40 12.82 -12.78 11.75
CA PRO A 40 12.41 -12.44 13.12
C PRO A 40 11.87 -11.02 13.30
N TYR A 41 12.40 -10.03 12.56
CA TYR A 41 12.01 -8.62 12.66
C TYR A 41 11.47 -8.04 11.36
N VAL A 42 11.48 -8.79 10.24
CA VAL A 42 10.98 -8.34 8.95
C VAL A 42 10.12 -9.41 8.31
N LYS A 43 8.89 -9.06 7.98
CA LYS A 43 7.97 -9.97 7.29
C LYS A 43 7.28 -9.26 6.13
N ALA A 44 7.28 -9.90 4.97
CA ALA A 44 6.39 -9.54 3.87
C ALA A 44 5.07 -10.30 4.03
N ILE A 45 3.97 -9.57 4.11
CA ILE A 45 2.65 -10.12 4.39
C ILE A 45 1.80 -10.16 3.12
N PRO A 46 0.93 -11.18 2.97
CA PRO A 46 -0.02 -11.26 1.86
C PRO A 46 -1.03 -10.11 1.84
N ASP A 47 -1.66 -9.90 0.70
CA ASP A 47 -2.81 -9.02 0.60
C ASP A 47 -3.93 -9.50 1.52
N TYR A 48 -4.70 -8.55 2.06
CA TYR A 48 -5.77 -8.78 3.04
C TYR A 48 -5.32 -9.34 4.39
N SER A 49 -4.02 -9.27 4.70
CA SER A 49 -3.54 -9.55 6.06
C SER A 49 -4.11 -8.56 7.05
N ILE A 50 -4.58 -9.07 8.19
CA ILE A 50 -5.04 -8.27 9.32
C ILE A 50 -3.97 -8.32 10.41
N VAL A 51 -3.44 -7.15 10.75
CA VAL A 51 -2.45 -6.99 11.81
C VAL A 51 -3.13 -6.48 13.06
N MET A 52 -3.23 -7.32 14.06
CA MET A 52 -3.79 -6.95 15.37
C MET A 52 -2.73 -6.19 16.18
N THR A 53 -3.06 -4.98 16.58
CA THR A 53 -2.20 -4.13 17.42
C THR A 53 -2.94 -3.71 18.68
N LYS A 54 -2.20 -3.19 19.66
CA LYS A 54 -2.80 -2.59 20.87
C LYS A 54 -3.68 -1.35 20.56
N HIS A 55 -3.61 -0.86 19.35
CA HIS A 55 -4.28 0.35 18.90
C HIS A 55 -5.41 0.09 17.90
N GLY A 56 -5.69 -1.15 17.59
CA GLY A 56 -6.73 -1.55 16.66
C GLY A 56 -6.23 -2.52 15.60
N ASN A 57 -7.16 -3.00 14.80
CA ASN A 57 -6.90 -3.95 13.74
C ASN A 57 -6.63 -3.23 12.43
N VAL A 58 -5.50 -3.54 11.81
CA VAL A 58 -5.04 -2.94 10.56
C VAL A 58 -5.23 -3.93 9.41
N LEU A 59 -6.10 -3.60 8.46
CA LEU A 59 -6.25 -4.35 7.21
C LEU A 59 -5.23 -3.83 6.19
N CYS A 60 -4.36 -4.72 5.69
CA CYS A 60 -3.30 -4.40 4.72
C CYS A 60 -3.65 -4.94 3.34
N ILE A 61 -3.71 -4.08 2.32
CA ILE A 61 -4.00 -4.46 0.93
C ILE A 61 -2.95 -3.83 0.01
N GLY A 62 -2.16 -4.70 -0.63
CA GLY A 62 -1.10 -4.30 -1.53
C GLY A 62 -1.55 -4.12 -2.98
N GLY A 63 -0.59 -3.75 -3.80
CA GLY A 63 -0.73 -3.64 -5.24
C GLY A 63 -1.32 -2.33 -5.75
N ALA A 64 -0.98 -2.06 -6.98
CA ALA A 64 -1.57 -1.01 -7.82
C ALA A 64 -1.16 -1.24 -9.28
N THR A 65 -1.97 -0.81 -10.20
CA THR A 65 -1.62 -0.75 -11.61
C THR A 65 -0.58 0.35 -11.87
N SER A 66 0.59 -0.03 -12.40
CA SER A 66 1.65 0.91 -12.77
C SER A 66 1.26 1.77 -13.96
N VAL A 67 1.22 3.08 -13.77
CA VAL A 67 0.92 4.02 -14.87
C VAL A 67 2.02 4.02 -15.95
N ASP A 68 3.25 3.70 -15.58
CA ASP A 68 4.43 3.65 -16.44
C ASP A 68 4.74 2.23 -16.98
N ARG A 69 3.79 1.28 -16.92
CA ARG A 69 3.99 -0.13 -17.30
C ARG A 69 4.54 -0.30 -18.72
N THR A 70 4.05 0.48 -19.68
CA THR A 70 4.52 0.43 -21.06
C THR A 70 6.00 0.79 -21.17
N TRP A 71 6.44 1.82 -20.46
CA TRP A 71 7.85 2.21 -20.38
C TRP A 71 8.69 1.11 -19.71
N ARG A 72 8.22 0.54 -18.60
CA ARG A 72 8.93 -0.55 -17.89
C ARG A 72 9.13 -1.77 -18.77
N LEU A 73 8.10 -2.18 -19.49
CA LEU A 73 8.19 -3.30 -20.45
C LEU A 73 9.21 -3.03 -21.58
N GLN A 74 9.24 -1.80 -22.10
CA GLN A 74 10.21 -1.42 -23.12
C GLN A 74 11.64 -1.41 -22.55
N GLU A 75 11.84 -0.85 -21.37
CA GLU A 75 13.13 -0.79 -20.71
C GLU A 75 13.63 -2.19 -20.31
N GLU A 76 12.75 -3.06 -19.82
CA GLU A 76 13.06 -4.47 -19.55
C GLU A 76 13.58 -5.18 -20.81
N LYS A 77 12.89 -5.01 -21.94
CA LYS A 77 13.32 -5.55 -23.22
C LYS A 77 14.69 -4.98 -23.64
N ARG A 78 14.89 -3.67 -23.47
CA ARG A 78 16.15 -2.98 -23.77
C ARG A 78 17.33 -3.54 -22.95
N ILE A 79 17.16 -3.64 -21.64
CA ILE A 79 18.21 -4.15 -20.73
C ILE A 79 18.53 -5.61 -21.03
N ASN A 80 17.50 -6.44 -21.24
CA ASN A 80 17.67 -7.87 -21.43
C ASN A 80 18.19 -8.25 -22.84
N ARG A 81 18.09 -7.35 -23.82
CA ARG A 81 18.61 -7.57 -25.19
C ARG A 81 20.11 -7.81 -25.24
N PHE A 82 20.84 -7.16 -24.35
CA PHE A 82 22.32 -7.23 -24.32
C PHE A 82 22.86 -8.22 -23.28
N LYS A 83 22.00 -8.92 -22.54
CA LYS A 83 22.43 -9.93 -21.59
C LYS A 83 22.71 -11.26 -22.28
N HIS A 84 23.81 -11.92 -21.88
CA HIS A 84 24.09 -13.30 -22.29
C HIS A 84 22.93 -14.23 -21.85
N LYS A 85 22.68 -15.29 -22.60
CA LYS A 85 21.63 -16.30 -22.32
C LYS A 85 21.72 -16.90 -20.90
N THR A 86 22.91 -16.90 -20.30
CA THR A 86 23.18 -17.44 -18.96
C THR A 86 23.02 -16.40 -17.83
N SER A 87 22.81 -15.13 -18.17
CA SER A 87 22.62 -14.08 -17.15
C SER A 87 21.16 -13.99 -16.73
N LEU A 88 20.90 -13.82 -15.42
CA LEU A 88 19.55 -13.55 -14.93
C LEU A 88 18.97 -12.33 -15.63
N LYS A 89 17.79 -12.50 -16.22
CA LYS A 89 17.06 -11.39 -16.84
C LYS A 89 16.56 -10.45 -15.73
N LYS A 90 16.62 -9.16 -16.01
CA LYS A 90 16.02 -8.16 -15.12
C LYS A 90 14.54 -8.07 -15.42
N LYS A 91 13.69 -8.18 -14.41
CA LYS A 91 12.25 -7.94 -14.47
C LYS A 91 11.98 -6.57 -13.86
N LEU A 92 11.20 -5.75 -14.51
CA LEU A 92 10.85 -4.39 -14.09
C LEU A 92 9.34 -4.20 -13.96
N TYR A 93 8.56 -5.14 -14.47
CA TYR A 93 7.11 -5.11 -14.46
C TYR A 93 6.55 -6.49 -14.11
N TRP A 94 5.52 -6.53 -13.32
CA TRP A 94 4.78 -7.73 -12.93
C TRP A 94 3.32 -7.58 -13.34
N ASP A 95 2.84 -8.49 -14.17
CA ASP A 95 1.47 -8.50 -14.71
C ASP A 95 0.40 -8.75 -13.64
N ASN A 96 0.81 -9.22 -12.46
CA ASN A 96 -0.02 -9.43 -11.27
C ASN A 96 0.21 -8.36 -10.17
N GLU A 97 0.69 -7.16 -10.53
CA GLU A 97 0.95 -6.06 -9.59
C GLU A 97 -0.33 -5.37 -9.09
N ALA A 98 -1.43 -5.43 -9.85
CA ALA A 98 -2.69 -4.77 -9.55
C ALA A 98 -3.30 -5.20 -8.21
N VAL A 99 -4.27 -4.44 -7.72
CA VAL A 99 -5.06 -4.82 -6.54
C VAL A 99 -5.85 -6.08 -6.83
N ILE A 100 -5.78 -7.06 -5.94
CA ILE A 100 -6.52 -8.33 -6.04
C ILE A 100 -7.86 -8.17 -5.30
N ASN A 101 -8.96 -8.61 -5.92
CA ASN A 101 -10.25 -8.65 -5.25
C ASN A 101 -10.35 -9.86 -4.30
N ASN A 102 -10.77 -9.64 -3.04
CA ASN A 102 -11.14 -10.72 -2.12
C ASN A 102 -12.67 -10.76 -1.94
N PRO A 103 -13.39 -11.61 -2.68
CA PRO A 103 -14.84 -11.70 -2.59
C PRO A 103 -15.32 -12.32 -1.26
N HIS A 104 -14.42 -12.86 -0.45
CA HIS A 104 -14.74 -13.52 0.82
C HIS A 104 -14.45 -12.64 2.05
N LEU A 105 -13.92 -11.43 1.86
CA LEU A 105 -13.51 -10.55 2.97
C LEU A 105 -14.63 -10.35 4.00
N GLU A 106 -15.86 -10.11 3.57
CA GLU A 106 -16.98 -9.94 4.49
C GLU A 106 -17.23 -11.18 5.35
N GLN A 107 -17.22 -12.36 4.72
CA GLN A 107 -17.45 -13.63 5.41
C GLN A 107 -16.31 -13.93 6.40
N GLU A 108 -15.07 -13.61 6.03
CA GLU A 108 -13.90 -13.78 6.89
C GLU A 108 -13.96 -12.88 8.12
N LEU A 109 -14.30 -11.60 7.94
CA LEU A 109 -14.46 -10.65 9.05
C LEU A 109 -15.57 -11.07 10.02
N ILE A 110 -16.72 -11.53 9.50
CA ILE A 110 -17.84 -12.00 10.32
C ILE A 110 -17.45 -13.27 11.08
N LYS A 111 -16.85 -14.23 10.40
CA LYS A 111 -16.49 -15.53 10.98
C LYS A 111 -15.49 -15.38 12.13
N GLU A 112 -14.53 -14.49 12.00
CA GLU A 112 -13.49 -14.26 13.01
C GLU A 112 -13.87 -13.15 14.02
N ASP A 113 -15.06 -12.54 13.87
CA ASP A 113 -15.56 -11.42 14.70
C ASP A 113 -14.55 -10.26 14.78
N ILE A 114 -13.95 -9.91 13.64
CA ILE A 114 -12.92 -8.89 13.56
C ILE A 114 -13.51 -7.59 13.03
N LYS A 115 -13.28 -6.50 13.77
CA LYS A 115 -13.57 -5.14 13.34
C LYS A 115 -12.27 -4.47 12.90
N ILE A 116 -12.33 -3.69 11.82
CA ILE A 116 -11.20 -2.99 11.27
C ILE A 116 -11.25 -1.52 11.69
N ASP A 117 -10.16 -1.05 12.28
CA ASP A 117 -10.00 0.34 12.72
C ASP A 117 -9.18 1.15 11.72
N ILE A 118 -8.22 0.48 11.08
CA ILE A 118 -7.25 1.09 10.17
C ILE A 118 -7.17 0.26 8.89
N VAL A 119 -7.15 0.92 7.75
CA VAL A 119 -6.81 0.32 6.46
C VAL A 119 -5.51 0.92 5.95
N ALA A 120 -4.58 0.07 5.53
CA ALA A 120 -3.33 0.47 4.90
C ALA A 120 -3.27 -0.14 3.49
N THR A 121 -3.25 0.70 2.46
CA THR A 121 -3.23 0.27 1.07
C THR A 121 -2.08 0.91 0.30
N HIS A 122 -1.62 0.27 -0.79
CA HIS A 122 -0.64 0.93 -1.66
C HIS A 122 -1.29 2.02 -2.50
N THR A 123 -2.42 1.76 -3.14
CA THR A 123 -3.22 2.77 -3.88
C THR A 123 -4.52 3.10 -3.14
N ARG A 124 -5.42 3.86 -3.73
CA ARG A 124 -6.59 4.43 -3.05
C ARG A 124 -7.93 4.17 -3.77
N PRO A 125 -9.07 4.20 -3.05
CA PRO A 125 -10.40 4.28 -3.65
C PRO A 125 -10.61 5.58 -4.42
N THR A 126 -11.53 5.57 -5.42
CA THR A 126 -11.86 6.76 -6.25
C THR A 126 -12.65 7.82 -5.52
N LEU A 127 -13.41 7.46 -4.46
CA LEU A 127 -14.31 8.37 -3.74
C LEU A 127 -13.64 9.65 -3.21
N TYR A 128 -12.30 9.66 -3.13
CA TYR A 128 -11.50 10.75 -2.58
C TYR A 128 -10.57 11.39 -3.60
N HIS A 129 -10.94 11.30 -4.87
CA HIS A 129 -10.24 11.97 -5.94
C HIS A 129 -10.57 13.48 -5.92
N LYS A 130 -9.84 14.26 -5.12
CA LYS A 130 -9.79 15.69 -5.29
C LYS A 130 -8.52 16.05 -6.08
N ASP A 131 -8.68 16.38 -7.34
CA ASP A 131 -7.83 17.22 -8.19
C ASP A 131 -6.32 16.92 -8.36
N SER A 132 -5.85 15.75 -8.04
CA SER A 132 -4.57 15.32 -8.57
C SER A 132 -4.80 14.21 -9.59
N THR A 133 -5.11 14.58 -10.82
CA THR A 133 -4.69 13.72 -11.93
C THR A 133 -3.20 13.48 -11.69
N PRO A 134 -2.77 12.23 -11.53
CA PRO A 134 -1.34 11.97 -11.61
C PRO A 134 -0.84 12.67 -12.86
N SER A 135 0.40 13.13 -12.87
CA SER A 135 1.09 13.64 -14.07
C SER A 135 1.13 12.62 -15.23
N GLY A 136 0.14 11.76 -15.29
CA GLY A 136 -0.02 10.59 -16.12
C GLY A 136 -0.96 10.75 -17.31
N GLU A 137 -1.49 11.94 -17.61
CA GLU A 137 -2.34 12.11 -18.79
C GLU A 137 -1.65 11.60 -20.07
N ASN A 138 -0.34 11.80 -20.18
CA ASN A 138 0.45 11.28 -21.30
C ASN A 138 0.53 9.74 -21.34
N TRP A 139 0.44 9.05 -20.19
CA TRP A 139 0.50 7.59 -20.13
C TRP A 139 -0.79 6.95 -20.66
N PHE A 140 -1.95 7.55 -20.37
CA PHE A 140 -3.24 7.09 -20.87
C PHE A 140 -3.39 7.22 -22.40
N ASP A 141 -2.64 8.13 -23.02
CA ASP A 141 -2.59 8.24 -24.47
C ASP A 141 -1.79 7.12 -25.12
N VAL A 142 -0.73 6.66 -24.45
CA VAL A 142 0.14 5.58 -24.90
C VAL A 142 -0.49 4.21 -24.68
N ASP A 143 -1.17 4.02 -23.53
CA ASP A 143 -1.80 2.76 -23.11
C ASP A 143 -3.29 2.98 -22.87
N LYS A 144 -4.11 2.59 -23.85
CA LYS A 144 -5.57 2.81 -23.82
C LYS A 144 -6.30 2.00 -22.74
N GLU A 145 -5.74 0.86 -22.32
CA GLU A 145 -6.33 0.01 -21.28
C GLU A 145 -5.99 0.52 -19.87
N LEU A 146 -4.94 1.31 -19.74
CA LEU A 146 -4.41 1.74 -18.44
C LEU A 146 -5.47 2.43 -17.58
N LYS A 147 -6.29 3.31 -18.18
CA LYS A 147 -7.36 4.02 -17.45
C LYS A 147 -8.37 3.05 -16.85
N ASN A 148 -8.74 2.01 -17.58
CA ASN A 148 -9.69 1.00 -17.12
C ASN A 148 -9.08 0.16 -16.00
N ASP A 149 -7.79 -0.18 -16.09
CA ASP A 149 -7.12 -0.99 -15.09
C ASP A 149 -6.92 -0.24 -13.77
N VAL A 150 -6.49 1.03 -13.83
CA VAL A 150 -6.44 1.92 -12.65
C VAL A 150 -7.83 2.08 -12.01
N GLN A 151 -8.89 2.20 -12.84
CA GLN A 151 -10.26 2.29 -12.32
C GLN A 151 -10.73 1.00 -11.66
N LYS A 152 -10.29 -0.18 -12.15
CA LYS A 152 -10.60 -1.46 -11.50
C LYS A 152 -9.99 -1.55 -10.11
N ASP A 153 -8.72 -1.17 -9.95
CA ASP A 153 -8.08 -1.13 -8.63
C ASP A 153 -8.86 -0.26 -7.65
N ALA A 154 -9.22 0.94 -8.11
CA ALA A 154 -9.97 1.88 -7.29
C ALA A 154 -11.38 1.38 -6.94
N ASN A 155 -12.06 0.67 -7.86
CA ASN A 155 -13.38 0.08 -7.60
C ASN A 155 -13.31 -1.03 -6.55
N ILE A 156 -12.30 -1.92 -6.62
CA ILE A 156 -12.09 -2.94 -5.60
C ILE A 156 -11.95 -2.30 -4.21
N LEU A 157 -11.15 -1.24 -4.12
CA LEU A 157 -10.95 -0.54 -2.85
C LEU A 157 -12.20 0.25 -2.40
N ASN A 158 -13.03 0.74 -3.32
CA ASN A 158 -14.34 1.34 -3.01
C ASN A 158 -15.28 0.30 -2.39
N ASP A 159 -15.30 -0.93 -2.92
CA ASP A 159 -16.13 -2.01 -2.39
C ASP A 159 -15.68 -2.38 -0.97
N VAL A 160 -14.36 -2.47 -0.73
CA VAL A 160 -13.81 -2.68 0.62
C VAL A 160 -14.19 -1.54 1.55
N LEU A 161 -14.05 -0.29 1.11
CA LEU A 161 -14.42 0.87 1.92
C LEU A 161 -15.91 0.85 2.31
N THR A 162 -16.78 0.59 1.36
CA THR A 162 -18.23 0.50 1.59
C THR A 162 -18.54 -0.59 2.61
N LEU A 163 -17.96 -1.78 2.42
CA LEU A 163 -18.12 -2.90 3.36
C LEU A 163 -17.72 -2.51 4.79
N LEU A 164 -16.55 -1.87 4.94
CA LEU A 164 -16.04 -1.52 6.28
C LEU A 164 -16.85 -0.41 6.94
N LEU A 165 -17.35 0.55 6.17
CA LEU A 165 -18.24 1.59 6.68
C LEU A 165 -19.59 1.03 7.15
N ASP A 166 -20.12 0.02 6.45
CA ASP A 166 -21.38 -0.64 6.79
C ASP A 166 -21.27 -1.54 8.04
N LYS A 167 -20.08 -2.08 8.30
CA LYS A 167 -19.83 -3.04 9.40
C LYS A 167 -19.31 -2.41 10.68
N ARG A 168 -18.94 -1.14 10.67
CA ARG A 168 -18.40 -0.46 11.85
C ARG A 168 -19.48 -0.14 12.89
N ASP A 169 -19.04 0.07 14.12
CA ASP A 169 -19.91 0.57 15.18
C ASP A 169 -20.26 2.06 14.98
N GLU A 170 -21.38 2.48 15.53
CA GLU A 170 -21.77 3.90 15.55
C GLU A 170 -20.69 4.72 16.28
N GLY A 171 -20.23 5.80 15.65
CA GLY A 171 -19.19 6.68 16.18
C GLY A 171 -17.75 6.14 16.07
N GLN A 172 -17.54 4.95 15.51
CA GLN A 172 -16.19 4.45 15.20
C GLN A 172 -15.63 5.20 14.01
N CYS A 173 -14.44 5.79 14.17
CA CYS A 173 -13.69 6.42 13.08
C CYS A 173 -12.83 5.38 12.34
N LEU A 174 -12.93 5.35 11.02
CA LEU A 174 -12.06 4.54 10.17
C LEU A 174 -10.90 5.40 9.66
N PHE A 175 -9.67 4.89 9.79
CA PHE A 175 -8.47 5.52 9.26
C PHE A 175 -8.00 4.77 8.02
N TRP A 176 -7.83 5.49 6.90
CA TRP A 176 -7.35 4.92 5.65
C TRP A 176 -6.03 5.55 5.22
N TYR A 177 -4.96 4.78 5.25
CA TYR A 177 -3.63 5.17 4.81
C TYR A 177 -3.36 4.63 3.41
N HIS A 178 -2.79 5.46 2.54
CA HIS A 178 -2.33 5.00 1.22
C HIS A 178 -1.07 5.75 0.78
N GLY A 179 -0.28 5.12 -0.12
CA GLY A 179 0.88 5.70 -0.78
C GLY A 179 0.65 5.93 -2.27
N HIS A 180 1.58 5.48 -3.11
CA HIS A 180 1.57 5.41 -4.57
C HIS A 180 1.63 6.76 -5.30
N TYR A 181 0.94 7.77 -4.83
CA TYR A 181 0.79 9.07 -5.53
C TYR A 181 1.85 10.10 -5.15
N HIS A 182 2.75 9.79 -4.22
CA HIS A 182 3.89 10.60 -3.82
C HIS A 182 3.53 12.03 -3.38
N TYR A 183 2.42 12.17 -2.67
CA TYR A 183 2.05 13.41 -2.01
C TYR A 183 1.48 13.14 -0.63
N TYR A 184 1.62 14.12 0.26
CA TYR A 184 1.05 14.06 1.60
C TYR A 184 -0.24 14.86 1.67
N SER A 185 -1.28 14.26 2.23
CA SER A 185 -2.50 14.96 2.60
C SER A 185 -3.25 14.23 3.71
N ILE A 186 -3.97 15.00 4.52
CA ILE A 186 -4.96 14.45 5.45
C ILE A 186 -6.31 15.04 5.08
N HIS A 187 -7.31 14.19 4.98
CA HIS A 187 -8.67 14.59 4.71
C HIS A 187 -9.63 13.88 5.66
N HIS A 188 -10.45 14.64 6.38
CA HIS A 188 -11.47 14.10 7.26
C HIS A 188 -12.86 14.28 6.64
N ASN A 189 -13.51 13.18 6.31
CA ASN A 189 -14.92 13.16 5.98
C ASN A 189 -15.74 12.97 7.26
N LYS A 190 -16.31 14.07 7.76
CA LYS A 190 -17.07 14.09 9.02
C LYS A 190 -18.39 13.33 8.93
N GLU A 191 -19.01 13.26 7.76
CA GLU A 191 -20.27 12.55 7.55
C GLU A 191 -20.09 11.03 7.65
N MET A 192 -18.91 10.56 7.21
CA MET A 192 -18.57 9.14 7.22
C MET A 192 -17.65 8.75 8.38
N ASP A 193 -17.31 9.66 9.32
CA ASP A 193 -16.27 9.42 10.33
C ASP A 193 -15.05 8.68 9.76
N LEU A 194 -14.54 9.20 8.64
CA LEU A 194 -13.44 8.61 7.89
C LEU A 194 -12.30 9.61 7.75
N VAL A 195 -11.12 9.23 8.22
CA VAL A 195 -9.88 9.99 8.04
C VAL A 195 -9.04 9.33 6.95
N TYR A 196 -8.74 10.09 5.92
CA TYR A 196 -7.98 9.67 4.77
C TYR A 196 -6.59 10.29 4.81
N ILE A 197 -5.55 9.46 4.70
CA ILE A 197 -4.16 9.91 4.84
C ILE A 197 -3.35 9.39 3.65
N SER A 198 -2.91 10.32 2.79
CA SER A 198 -1.94 10.03 1.75
C SER A 198 -0.54 10.19 2.30
N LEU A 199 0.31 9.19 2.08
CA LEU A 199 1.70 9.19 2.49
C LEU A 199 2.60 9.44 1.27
N ASP A 200 3.54 10.33 1.48
CA ASP A 200 4.63 10.60 0.55
C ASP A 200 5.82 9.69 0.86
N ASN A 201 6.79 9.62 -0.04
CA ASN A 201 7.95 8.73 0.08
C ASN A 201 8.83 9.02 1.29
N ASP A 202 8.81 10.26 1.78
CA ASP A 202 9.73 10.77 2.80
C ASP A 202 9.06 10.90 4.18
N ARG A 203 7.81 10.42 4.34
CA ARG A 203 7.05 10.62 5.57
C ARG A 203 6.65 9.33 6.26
N ILE A 204 6.88 9.30 7.57
CA ILE A 204 6.34 8.29 8.47
C ILE A 204 5.19 8.91 9.24
N SER A 205 4.01 8.29 9.17
CA SER A 205 2.91 8.65 10.04
C SER A 205 3.03 7.87 11.35
N LEU A 206 3.12 8.59 12.46
CA LEU A 206 2.99 8.01 13.79
C LEU A 206 1.53 8.09 14.19
N THR A 207 0.81 6.98 14.09
CA THR A 207 -0.57 6.89 14.53
C THR A 207 -0.64 6.85 16.06
N LYS A 208 -1.03 7.97 16.66
CA LYS A 208 -1.65 7.94 17.97
C LYS A 208 -3.16 7.86 17.75
N HIS A 209 -3.78 6.81 18.30
CA HIS A 209 -5.17 6.44 18.00
C HIS A 209 -6.21 7.32 18.70
N ASN A 210 -5.97 8.62 18.79
CA ASN A 210 -6.97 9.58 19.21
C ASN A 210 -7.31 10.46 18.02
N LYS A 211 -8.55 10.36 17.53
CA LYS A 211 -9.11 11.18 16.45
C LYS A 211 -8.79 12.68 16.65
N ASP A 212 -8.93 13.16 17.88
CA ASP A 212 -8.72 14.56 18.22
C ASP A 212 -7.23 14.95 18.18
N GLU A 213 -6.32 14.03 18.52
CA GLU A 213 -4.87 14.26 18.41
C GLU A 213 -4.41 14.31 16.95
N ILE A 214 -4.95 13.46 16.08
CA ILE A 214 -4.58 13.45 14.64
C ILE A 214 -5.08 14.72 13.95
N LEU A 215 -6.28 15.18 14.29
CA LEU A 215 -6.88 16.38 13.68
C LEU A 215 -6.27 17.70 14.19
N ASN A 216 -5.60 17.69 15.35
CA ASN A 216 -4.93 18.83 15.94
C ASN A 216 -3.40 18.80 15.77
N MET A 217 -2.85 17.85 15.03
CA MET A 217 -1.43 17.82 14.72
C MET A 217 -1.13 18.89 13.68
N ASP A 218 -0.80 20.09 14.16
CA ASP A 218 -0.08 21.10 13.38
C ASP A 218 1.29 20.54 12.97
N GLU A 219 1.69 20.82 11.77
CA GLU A 219 2.85 20.54 10.92
C GLU A 219 4.17 19.97 11.51
N ASP A 220 4.31 19.76 12.81
CA ASP A 220 5.50 19.21 13.47
C ASP A 220 5.54 17.67 13.44
N TRP A 221 5.65 17.11 12.25
CA TRP A 221 5.88 15.70 12.06
C TRP A 221 7.35 15.36 12.29
N CYS A 222 7.64 14.37 13.15
CA CYS A 222 8.96 13.75 13.20
C CYS A 222 9.27 13.13 11.83
N THR A 223 9.99 13.84 11.01
CA THR A 223 10.67 13.26 9.83
C THR A 223 11.83 12.42 10.33
N LEU A 224 11.65 11.12 10.38
CA LEU A 224 12.79 10.21 10.37
C LEU A 224 13.33 10.23 8.93
N ASP A 225 14.46 10.90 8.76
CA ASP A 225 15.22 10.89 7.51
C ASP A 225 15.71 9.47 7.27
N LEU A 226 14.96 8.71 6.48
CA LEU A 226 15.34 7.39 5.97
C LEU A 226 16.12 7.54 4.67
N SER A 227 16.99 8.52 4.57
CA SER A 227 17.97 8.55 3.48
C SER A 227 18.90 7.34 3.61
N PHE A 228 18.48 6.22 3.05
CA PHE A 228 19.37 5.12 2.76
C PHE A 228 20.25 5.56 1.60
N ALA A 229 21.38 6.17 1.91
CA ALA A 229 22.49 6.27 0.96
C ALA A 229 22.95 4.84 0.61
N PRO A 230 23.30 4.57 -0.66
CA PRO A 230 23.61 3.26 -1.22
C PRO A 230 24.78 2.55 -0.56
#